data_fb190c6eb2df9c71b92754ed8d8f5d30
#
_entry.id   fb190c6eb2df9c71b92754ed8d8f5d30
#
_cell.length_a   1.000
_cell.length_b   1.000
_cell.length_c   1.000
_cell.angle_alpha   90.00
_cell.angle_beta   90.00
_cell.angle_gamma   90.00
#
_symmetry.space_group_name_H-M   'P 1'
#
loop_
_entity.id
_entity.type
_entity.pdbx_description
1 polymer ?
#
loop_
_entity_poly.entity_id
_entity_poly.type
_entity_poly.pdbx_seq_one_letter_code
_entity_poly.pdbx_strand_id
1 'polypeptide(L)'
;LDLSPALMRELAMVKIALVGLQPDAAGKLPSELSGGMIKRAALARALALDPDIVFLDEPTSGLDPIGAAAFDELIANLRDTLGLTVYMVTHDLDSLVSVCDRIAVLGDKKVLLEGTIDDMLASELPWVKLYFRGPRARMIAPRRGKGA
;
A
#
# COMPACT_ATOMS: atom_id res chain seq x y z
N LEU A 1 -13.77 -15.33 17.96
CA LEU A 1 -12.76 -16.40 18.01
C LEU A 1 -12.52 -16.76 19.48
N ASP A 2 -12.87 -18.00 19.84
CA ASP A 2 -12.67 -18.50 21.21
C ASP A 2 -11.26 -19.12 21.31
N LEU A 3 -10.24 -18.21 21.29
CA LEU A 3 -8.83 -18.61 21.29
C LEU A 3 -8.21 -18.41 22.66
N SER A 4 -7.32 -19.33 23.06
CA SER A 4 -6.56 -19.14 24.30
C SER A 4 -5.64 -17.91 24.19
N PRO A 5 -5.33 -17.21 25.31
CA PRO A 5 -4.41 -16.06 25.29
C PRO A 5 -3.03 -16.40 24.73
N ALA A 6 -2.55 -17.64 24.92
CA ALA A 6 -1.28 -18.11 24.37
C ALA A 6 -1.34 -18.16 22.83
N LEU A 7 -2.37 -18.80 22.27
CA LEU A 7 -2.54 -18.90 20.82
C LEU A 7 -2.76 -17.53 20.17
N MET A 8 -3.54 -16.65 20.80
CA MET A 8 -3.70 -15.25 20.30
C MET A 8 -2.35 -14.52 20.21
N ARG A 9 -1.48 -14.72 21.20
CA ARG A 9 -0.13 -14.13 21.19
C ARG A 9 0.72 -14.69 20.05
N GLU A 10 0.71 -16.00 19.84
CA GLU A 10 1.44 -16.65 18.75
C GLU A 10 0.96 -16.14 17.38
N LEU A 11 -0.35 -16.09 17.15
CA LEU A 11 -0.91 -15.55 15.91
C LEU A 11 -0.55 -14.06 15.71
N ALA A 12 -0.58 -13.25 16.76
CA ALA A 12 -0.16 -11.86 16.68
C ALA A 12 1.31 -11.74 16.28
N MET A 13 2.19 -12.60 16.84
CA MET A 13 3.62 -12.61 16.47
C MET A 13 3.84 -12.99 15.00
N VAL A 14 3.06 -13.91 14.46
CA VAL A 14 3.09 -14.24 13.02
C VAL A 14 2.73 -13.01 12.18
N LYS A 15 1.67 -12.27 12.54
CA LYS A 15 1.27 -11.05 11.81
C LYS A 15 2.31 -9.93 11.91
N ILE A 16 2.95 -9.77 13.06
CA ILE A 16 4.06 -8.82 13.29
C ILE A 16 5.26 -9.17 12.40
N ALA A 17 5.65 -10.44 12.36
CA ALA A 17 6.73 -10.90 11.49
C ALA A 17 6.39 -10.74 10.00
N LEU A 18 5.14 -11.02 9.61
CA LEU A 18 4.64 -10.91 8.23
C LEU A 18 4.81 -9.51 7.64
N VAL A 19 4.64 -8.47 8.46
CA VAL A 19 4.86 -7.07 8.04
C VAL A 19 6.29 -6.59 8.22
N GLY A 20 7.23 -7.48 8.55
CA GLY A 20 8.66 -7.17 8.69
C GLY A 20 9.02 -6.39 9.96
N LEU A 21 8.19 -6.47 11.01
CA LEU A 21 8.53 -5.94 12.32
C LEU A 21 9.34 -6.98 13.12
N GLN A 22 10.32 -6.49 13.90
CA GLN A 22 11.06 -7.35 14.80
C GLN A 22 10.19 -7.78 15.99
N PRO A 23 10.44 -8.96 16.59
CA PRO A 23 9.65 -9.48 17.71
C PRO A 23 9.54 -8.53 18.92
N ASP A 24 10.56 -7.73 19.17
CA ASP A 24 10.59 -6.76 20.27
C ASP A 24 9.58 -5.61 20.09
N ALA A 25 9.12 -5.37 18.86
CA ALA A 25 8.08 -4.38 18.58
C ALA A 25 6.73 -4.76 19.21
N ALA A 26 6.46 -6.06 19.44
CA ALA A 26 5.20 -6.54 20.01
C ALA A 26 4.92 -6.02 21.44
N GLY A 27 5.98 -5.70 22.18
CA GLY A 27 5.88 -5.18 23.55
C GLY A 27 5.89 -3.65 23.66
N LYS A 28 6.07 -2.94 22.53
CA LYS A 28 6.22 -1.48 22.52
C LYS A 28 4.87 -0.77 22.42
N LEU A 29 4.79 0.37 23.07
CA LEU A 29 3.67 1.31 22.90
C LEU A 29 3.82 2.04 21.54
N PRO A 30 2.71 2.52 20.94
CA PRO A 30 2.77 3.29 19.70
C PRO A 30 3.73 4.49 19.75
N SER A 31 3.88 5.14 20.91
CA SER A 31 4.81 6.25 21.13
C SER A 31 6.30 5.86 21.08
N GLU A 32 6.60 4.57 21.18
CA GLU A 32 7.96 4.02 21.12
C GLU A 32 8.32 3.48 19.73
N LEU A 33 7.38 3.54 18.79
CA LEU A 33 7.55 3.07 17.42
C LEU A 33 7.86 4.25 16.49
N SER A 34 8.72 4.02 15.50
CA SER A 34 8.89 4.97 14.39
C SER A 34 7.63 5.05 13.54
N GLY A 35 7.49 6.11 12.73
CA GLY A 35 6.35 6.28 11.82
C GLY A 35 6.14 5.07 10.89
N GLY A 36 7.23 4.53 10.32
CA GLY A 36 7.16 3.33 9.48
C GLY A 36 6.75 2.08 10.27
N MET A 37 7.22 1.93 11.52
CA MET A 37 6.81 0.82 12.38
C MET A 37 5.32 0.92 12.75
N ILE A 38 4.80 2.12 13.02
CA ILE A 38 3.37 2.34 13.28
C ILE A 38 2.53 1.90 12.06
N LYS A 39 2.93 2.28 10.84
CA LYS A 39 2.25 1.89 9.60
C LYS A 39 2.26 0.36 9.41
N ARG A 40 3.40 -0.30 9.65
CA ARG A 40 3.51 -1.77 9.61
C ARG A 40 2.66 -2.45 10.68
N ALA A 41 2.62 -1.94 11.91
CA ALA A 41 1.76 -2.46 12.97
C ALA A 41 0.26 -2.30 12.62
N ALA A 42 -0.12 -1.17 12.02
CA ALA A 42 -1.48 -0.96 11.54
C ALA A 42 -1.86 -1.96 10.43
N LEU A 43 -0.94 -2.26 9.51
CA LEU A 43 -1.13 -3.27 8.47
C LEU A 43 -1.24 -4.68 9.08
N ALA A 44 -0.39 -5.05 10.06
CA ALA A 44 -0.50 -6.32 10.79
C ALA A 44 -1.87 -6.49 11.46
N ARG A 45 -2.39 -5.40 12.05
CA ARG A 45 -3.73 -5.36 12.64
C ARG A 45 -4.83 -5.56 11.57
N ALA A 46 -4.71 -4.93 10.41
CA ALA A 46 -5.66 -5.09 9.31
C ALA A 46 -5.69 -6.54 8.80
N LEU A 47 -4.55 -7.24 8.84
CA LEU A 47 -4.38 -8.63 8.42
C LEU A 47 -4.71 -9.66 9.54
N ALA A 48 -5.09 -9.21 10.74
CA ALA A 48 -5.23 -10.09 11.91
C ALA A 48 -6.26 -11.22 11.74
N LEU A 49 -7.31 -10.98 10.95
CA LEU A 49 -8.40 -11.93 10.70
C LEU A 49 -8.34 -12.58 9.31
N ASP A 50 -7.19 -12.56 8.66
CA ASP A 50 -6.99 -13.11 7.31
C ASP A 50 -8.07 -12.66 6.30
N PRO A 51 -8.25 -11.33 6.09
CA PRO A 51 -9.26 -10.82 5.18
C PRO A 51 -8.89 -11.10 3.72
N ASP A 52 -9.89 -11.24 2.85
CA ASP A 52 -9.70 -11.31 1.40
C ASP A 52 -9.45 -9.92 0.79
N ILE A 53 -9.91 -8.86 1.46
CA ILE A 53 -9.82 -7.48 0.98
C ILE A 53 -9.24 -6.59 2.09
N VAL A 54 -8.24 -5.77 1.75
CA VAL A 54 -7.65 -4.78 2.65
C VAL A 54 -7.84 -3.39 2.08
N PHE A 55 -8.34 -2.46 2.90
CA PHE A 55 -8.47 -1.05 2.57
C PHE A 55 -7.34 -0.25 3.21
N LEU A 56 -6.61 0.50 2.40
CA LEU A 56 -5.49 1.33 2.81
C LEU A 56 -5.76 2.78 2.43
N ASP A 57 -5.73 3.67 3.41
CA ASP A 57 -5.91 5.11 3.23
C ASP A 57 -4.59 5.82 3.49
N GLU A 58 -4.01 6.42 2.44
CA GLU A 58 -2.72 7.11 2.45
C GLU A 58 -1.63 6.31 3.19
N PRO A 59 -1.34 5.05 2.78
CA PRO A 59 -0.50 4.16 3.57
C PRO A 59 0.95 4.64 3.69
N THR A 60 1.49 5.33 2.68
CA THR A 60 2.87 5.85 2.65
C THR A 60 3.01 7.27 3.18
N SER A 61 1.89 7.94 3.49
CA SER A 61 1.89 9.33 3.97
C SER A 61 2.76 9.50 5.23
N GLY A 62 3.63 10.51 5.22
CA GLY A 62 4.54 10.82 6.34
C GLY A 62 5.77 9.93 6.44
N LEU A 63 6.00 9.03 5.48
CA LEU A 63 7.25 8.30 5.34
C LEU A 63 8.23 9.08 4.46
N ASP A 64 9.53 8.87 4.69
CA ASP A 64 10.55 9.29 3.73
C ASP A 64 10.47 8.43 2.45
N PRO A 65 11.07 8.88 1.31
CA PRO A 65 10.94 8.16 0.04
C PRO A 65 11.42 6.70 0.08
N ILE A 66 12.45 6.39 0.87
CA ILE A 66 12.97 5.03 0.99
C ILE A 66 11.99 4.17 1.79
N GLY A 67 11.47 4.71 2.89
CA GLY A 67 10.46 4.06 3.72
C GLY A 67 9.14 3.83 2.98
N ALA A 68 8.71 4.79 2.15
CA ALA A 68 7.52 4.68 1.30
C ALA A 68 7.69 3.54 0.28
N ALA A 69 8.81 3.53 -0.47
CA ALA A 69 9.09 2.47 -1.44
C ALA A 69 9.16 1.07 -0.79
N ALA A 70 9.79 0.95 0.38
CA ALA A 70 9.86 -0.30 1.13
C ALA A 70 8.47 -0.74 1.68
N PHE A 71 7.57 0.19 1.94
CA PHE A 71 6.20 -0.11 2.35
C PHE A 71 5.34 -0.55 1.16
N ASP A 72 5.49 0.08 0.00
CA ASP A 72 4.84 -0.30 -1.24
C ASP A 72 5.26 -1.72 -1.68
N GLU A 73 6.56 -2.03 -1.62
CA GLU A 73 7.07 -3.37 -1.88
C GLU A 73 6.47 -4.41 -0.91
N LEU A 74 6.34 -4.07 0.37
CA LEU A 74 5.69 -4.94 1.35
C LEU A 74 4.23 -5.22 0.97
N ILE A 75 3.46 -4.18 0.60
CA ILE A 75 2.06 -4.34 0.20
C ILE A 75 1.97 -5.25 -1.03
N ALA A 76 2.79 -5.02 -2.05
CA ALA A 76 2.81 -5.84 -3.27
C ALA A 76 3.13 -7.30 -2.96
N ASN A 77 4.16 -7.56 -2.14
CA ASN A 77 4.55 -8.91 -1.73
C ASN A 77 3.44 -9.63 -0.94
N LEU A 78 2.77 -8.91 -0.02
CA LEU A 78 1.65 -9.47 0.76
C LEU A 78 0.45 -9.77 -0.14
N ARG A 79 0.10 -8.87 -1.06
CA ARG A 79 -0.95 -9.09 -2.05
C ARG A 79 -0.69 -10.37 -2.84
N ASP A 80 0.51 -10.52 -3.39
CA ASP A 80 0.86 -11.64 -4.27
C ASP A 80 1.00 -12.97 -3.50
N THR A 81 1.53 -12.92 -2.26
CA THR A 81 1.75 -14.12 -1.44
C THR A 81 0.46 -14.64 -0.80
N LEU A 82 -0.41 -13.73 -0.34
CA LEU A 82 -1.64 -14.07 0.37
C LEU A 82 -2.88 -14.09 -0.54
N GLY A 83 -2.75 -13.67 -1.80
CA GLY A 83 -3.88 -13.56 -2.72
C GLY A 83 -4.87 -12.45 -2.35
N LEU A 84 -4.39 -11.38 -1.71
CA LEU A 84 -5.24 -10.28 -1.23
C LEU A 84 -5.74 -9.40 -2.38
N THR A 85 -6.96 -8.90 -2.24
CA THR A 85 -7.40 -7.71 -2.96
C THR A 85 -7.06 -6.47 -2.12
N VAL A 86 -6.26 -5.56 -2.67
CA VAL A 86 -5.90 -4.30 -1.99
C VAL A 86 -6.65 -3.15 -2.64
N TYR A 87 -7.44 -2.43 -1.85
CA TYR A 87 -8.07 -1.17 -2.23
C TYR A 87 -7.32 -0.03 -1.55
N MET A 88 -6.59 0.78 -2.34
CA MET A 88 -5.75 1.85 -1.81
C MET A 88 -6.29 3.22 -2.24
N VAL A 89 -6.38 4.15 -1.30
CA VAL A 89 -6.57 5.57 -1.56
C VAL A 89 -5.22 6.24 -1.36
N THR A 90 -4.72 6.89 -2.39
CA THR A 90 -3.43 7.62 -2.33
C THR A 90 -3.36 8.74 -3.37
N HIS A 91 -2.53 9.72 -3.10
CA HIS A 91 -2.11 10.75 -4.06
C HIS A 91 -0.62 10.62 -4.42
N ASP A 92 0.03 9.52 -4.02
CA ASP A 92 1.42 9.26 -4.35
C ASP A 92 1.51 8.52 -5.70
N LEU A 93 2.16 9.15 -6.69
CA LEU A 93 2.33 8.58 -8.02
C LEU A 93 3.22 7.34 -8.03
N ASP A 94 4.24 7.30 -7.17
CA ASP A 94 5.15 6.16 -7.09
C ASP A 94 4.41 4.93 -6.57
N SER A 95 3.56 5.08 -5.54
CA SER A 95 2.68 4.01 -5.05
C SER A 95 1.69 3.55 -6.12
N LEU A 96 1.06 4.47 -6.87
CA LEU A 96 0.13 4.12 -7.95
C LEU A 96 0.80 3.27 -9.04
N VAL A 97 2.03 3.62 -9.42
CA VAL A 97 2.77 2.90 -10.48
C VAL A 97 3.33 1.57 -9.98
N SER A 98 3.77 1.50 -8.72
CA SER A 98 4.48 0.32 -8.19
C SER A 98 3.56 -0.77 -7.65
N VAL A 99 2.38 -0.40 -7.14
CA VAL A 99 1.49 -1.33 -6.42
C VAL A 99 0.18 -1.60 -7.17
N CYS A 100 -0.37 -0.59 -7.88
CA CYS A 100 -1.73 -0.68 -8.40
C CYS A 100 -1.79 -1.32 -9.78
N ASP A 101 -2.67 -2.30 -9.97
CA ASP A 101 -2.98 -2.89 -11.28
C ASP A 101 -4.04 -2.04 -12.02
N ARG A 102 -4.95 -1.42 -11.26
CA ARG A 102 -6.00 -0.54 -11.76
C ARG A 102 -6.09 0.73 -10.92
N ILE A 103 -6.39 1.83 -11.58
CA ILE A 103 -6.47 3.16 -10.98
C ILE A 103 -7.83 3.75 -11.31
N ALA A 104 -8.53 4.29 -10.31
CA ALA A 104 -9.73 5.09 -10.48
C ALA A 104 -9.44 6.54 -10.06
N VAL A 105 -9.62 7.47 -10.98
CA VAL A 105 -9.44 8.90 -10.73
C VAL A 105 -10.77 9.50 -10.31
N LEU A 106 -10.78 10.10 -9.11
CA LEU A 106 -11.95 10.76 -8.54
C LEU A 106 -11.89 12.27 -8.80
N GLY A 107 -12.99 12.84 -9.24
CA GLY A 107 -13.18 14.29 -9.38
C GLY A 107 -14.65 14.61 -9.56
N ASP A 108 -15.06 15.82 -9.21
CA ASP A 108 -16.46 16.28 -9.30
C ASP A 108 -17.45 15.29 -8.65
N LYS A 109 -17.07 14.68 -7.54
CA LYS A 109 -17.87 13.68 -6.78
C LYS A 109 -18.22 12.41 -7.57
N LYS A 110 -17.43 12.05 -8.58
CA LYS A 110 -17.60 10.85 -9.40
C LYS A 110 -16.26 10.28 -9.85
N VAL A 111 -16.28 9.06 -10.38
CA VAL A 111 -15.14 8.49 -11.10
C VAL A 111 -15.06 9.16 -12.48
N LEU A 112 -13.95 9.83 -12.75
CA LEU A 112 -13.68 10.51 -14.04
C LEU A 112 -13.09 9.57 -15.06
N LEU A 113 -12.22 8.66 -14.61
CA LEU A 113 -11.52 7.68 -15.43
C LEU A 113 -11.17 6.48 -14.56
N GLU A 114 -11.25 5.28 -15.14
CA GLU A 114 -10.79 4.04 -14.53
C GLU A 114 -10.01 3.24 -15.58
N GLY A 115 -8.87 2.66 -15.19
CA GLY A 115 -8.04 1.88 -16.09
C GLY A 115 -6.69 1.52 -15.49
N THR A 116 -5.77 1.12 -16.35
CA THR A 116 -4.37 0.85 -16.03
C THR A 116 -3.55 2.15 -15.97
N ILE A 117 -2.28 2.05 -15.58
CA ILE A 117 -1.37 3.20 -15.64
C ILE A 117 -1.21 3.71 -17.08
N ASP A 118 -1.21 2.83 -18.08
CA ASP A 118 -1.10 3.22 -19.49
C ASP A 118 -2.35 4.00 -19.94
N ASP A 119 -3.54 3.63 -19.47
CA ASP A 119 -4.78 4.40 -19.72
C ASP A 119 -4.70 5.80 -19.11
N MET A 120 -4.13 5.91 -17.90
CA MET A 120 -3.92 7.21 -17.24
C MET A 120 -2.94 8.08 -18.05
N LEU A 121 -1.84 7.49 -18.51
CA LEU A 121 -0.83 8.17 -19.32
C LEU A 121 -1.34 8.57 -20.71
N ALA A 122 -2.25 7.79 -21.31
CA ALA A 122 -2.88 8.09 -22.60
C ALA A 122 -4.00 9.12 -22.51
N SER A 123 -4.51 9.39 -21.32
CA SER A 123 -5.68 10.25 -21.12
C SER A 123 -5.44 11.69 -21.54
N GLU A 124 -6.41 12.29 -22.23
CA GLU A 124 -6.44 13.71 -22.59
C GLU A 124 -7.27 14.57 -21.64
N LEU A 125 -7.87 13.99 -20.58
CA LEU A 125 -8.53 14.74 -19.53
C LEU A 125 -7.52 15.70 -18.87
N PRO A 126 -7.79 17.02 -18.84
CA PRO A 126 -6.78 18.02 -18.46
C PRO A 126 -6.14 17.76 -17.09
N TRP A 127 -6.95 17.39 -16.10
CA TRP A 127 -6.45 17.13 -14.76
C TRP A 127 -5.61 15.83 -14.71
N VAL A 128 -6.07 14.74 -15.35
CA VAL A 128 -5.34 13.47 -15.42
C VAL A 128 -4.00 13.64 -16.12
N LYS A 129 -4.01 14.34 -17.26
CA LYS A 129 -2.80 14.70 -18.02
C LYS A 129 -1.80 15.49 -17.18
N LEU A 130 -2.27 16.49 -16.43
CA LEU A 130 -1.42 17.28 -15.56
C LEU A 130 -0.84 16.44 -14.42
N TYR A 131 -1.63 15.56 -13.84
CA TYR A 131 -1.23 14.72 -12.71
C TYR A 131 -0.22 13.64 -13.14
N PHE A 132 -0.52 12.86 -14.16
CA PHE A 132 0.30 11.72 -14.61
C PHE A 132 1.41 12.09 -15.60
N ARG A 133 1.37 13.24 -16.27
CA ARG A 133 2.38 13.70 -17.25
C ARG A 133 2.97 15.07 -16.91
N GLY A 134 2.57 15.66 -15.79
CA GLY A 134 3.06 16.97 -15.35
C GLY A 134 4.53 16.93 -14.89
N PRO A 135 5.08 18.08 -14.46
CA PRO A 135 6.49 18.19 -14.08
C PRO A 135 6.90 17.24 -12.94
N ARG A 136 5.99 16.90 -12.04
CA ARG A 136 6.23 15.95 -10.94
C ARG A 136 6.24 14.51 -11.38
N ALA A 137 5.51 14.17 -12.45
CA ALA A 137 5.44 12.81 -13.00
C ALA A 137 6.67 12.40 -13.84
N ARG A 138 7.50 13.37 -14.26
CA ARG A 138 8.66 13.12 -15.14
C ARG A 138 9.78 12.30 -14.51
N MET A 139 9.73 12.05 -13.21
CA MET A 139 10.70 11.18 -12.51
C MET A 139 10.29 9.71 -12.50
N ILE A 140 9.08 9.39 -12.98
CA ILE A 140 8.59 8.02 -13.05
C ILE A 140 8.99 7.45 -14.41
N ALA A 141 10.15 6.80 -14.49
CA ALA A 141 10.54 6.06 -15.69
C ALA A 141 9.56 4.88 -15.87
N PRO A 142 9.02 4.65 -17.09
CA PRO A 142 8.18 3.48 -17.32
C PRO A 142 9.00 2.23 -16.99
N ARG A 143 8.58 1.43 -16.02
CA ARG A 143 9.10 0.08 -15.84
C ARG A 143 8.74 -0.69 -17.09
N ARG A 144 9.72 -0.83 -18.01
CA ARG A 144 9.61 -1.76 -19.15
C ARG A 144 9.20 -3.10 -18.61
N GLY A 145 8.11 -3.63 -19.16
CA GLY A 145 7.53 -4.89 -18.77
C GLY A 145 8.57 -5.98 -18.60
N LYS A 146 8.43 -6.81 -17.59
CA LYS A 146 8.99 -8.15 -17.59
C LYS A 146 8.24 -8.90 -18.68
N GLY A 147 8.86 -8.90 -19.87
CA GLY A 147 8.44 -9.76 -20.96
C GLY A 147 8.71 -11.22 -20.62
N ALA A 148 7.83 -12.06 -21.12
CA ALA A 148 7.87 -13.48 -21.44
C ALA A 148 8.63 -14.39 -20.46
#